data_8996334d88852ad39587814c83b48a68
#
_entry.id   8996334d88852ad39587814c83b48a68
#
_cell.length_a   1.000
_cell.length_b   1.000
_cell.length_c   1.000
_cell.angle_alpha   90.00
_cell.angle_beta   90.00
_cell.angle_gamma   90.00
#
_symmetry.space_group_name_H-M   'P 1'
#
loop_
_entity.id
_entity.type
_entity.pdbx_description
1 polymer ?
#
loop_
_entity_poly.entity_id
_entity_poly.type
_entity_poly.pdbx_seq_one_letter_code
_entity_poly.pdbx_strand_id
1 'polypeptide(L)'
;MNFVLSSLSEGLLWSIMAIGVYLTFRILDIADMTAEGAFPLGAAVVASQIQDGRNPWLATLLAFLAGMIAGLVSGILHTKMKIPALLTGIVTLTGLYSINIKIMGGVPNLSIGDSSTIFKSVMKLGLSNEESVFLISISCLIIVCILLTLLMKTQLGLVLRSTGDNIPMSEANGVNVDNMKMLGYMISNGLIALCGAMFAQNDGFSDVTSGTGTIVVGLSAVIIAEVLIHELTIGWRLLSIGVGAIVYRLIILNIYEIPNLDQNMVRLFNAILLAIVLFAPEAQKRLRVRGLKLGNK
;
A
#
# COMPACT_ATOMS: atom_id res chain seq x y z
N MET A 1 13.69 9.49 -21.97
CA MET A 1 12.36 8.86 -22.07
C MET A 1 12.23 7.72 -21.07
N ASN A 2 13.28 6.94 -20.87
CA ASN A 2 13.31 5.80 -19.95
C ASN A 2 13.11 6.18 -18.47
N PHE A 3 13.66 7.31 -18.00
CA PHE A 3 13.52 7.76 -16.61
C PHE A 3 12.05 8.06 -16.22
N VAL A 4 11.32 8.75 -17.08
CA VAL A 4 9.89 9.06 -16.81
C VAL A 4 9.05 7.78 -16.80
N LEU A 5 9.33 6.82 -17.69
CA LEU A 5 8.61 5.56 -17.75
C LEU A 5 8.89 4.69 -16.51
N SER A 6 10.15 4.61 -16.07
CA SER A 6 10.53 3.93 -14.83
C SER A 6 9.83 4.55 -13.62
N SER A 7 9.83 5.88 -13.52
CA SER A 7 9.16 6.62 -12.45
C SER A 7 7.66 6.35 -12.38
N LEU A 8 7.01 6.33 -13.56
CA LEU A 8 5.58 6.01 -13.67
C LEU A 8 5.29 4.57 -13.26
N SER A 9 6.12 3.63 -13.70
CA SER A 9 5.98 2.21 -13.38
C SER A 9 6.07 1.96 -11.87
N GLU A 10 7.07 2.54 -11.21
CA GLU A 10 7.21 2.43 -9.77
C GLU A 10 6.07 3.14 -9.02
N GLY A 11 5.63 4.31 -9.48
CA GLY A 11 4.45 4.99 -8.92
C GLY A 11 3.19 4.14 -9.00
N LEU A 12 3.00 3.40 -10.11
CA LEU A 12 1.89 2.46 -10.28
C LEU A 12 1.99 1.26 -9.32
N LEU A 13 3.19 0.75 -9.05
CA LEU A 13 3.39 -0.30 -8.04
C LEU A 13 3.01 0.21 -6.65
N TRP A 14 3.52 1.39 -6.25
CA TRP A 14 3.17 2.01 -4.97
C TRP A 14 1.68 2.31 -4.82
N SER A 15 0.96 2.52 -5.91
CA SER A 15 -0.50 2.76 -5.85
C SER A 15 -1.28 1.58 -5.30
N ILE A 16 -0.84 0.34 -5.54
CA ILE A 16 -1.47 -0.87 -4.99
C ILE A 16 -1.38 -0.86 -3.46
N MET A 17 -0.20 -0.52 -2.93
CA MET A 17 0.00 -0.36 -1.50
C MET A 17 -0.82 0.80 -0.94
N ALA A 18 -0.83 1.95 -1.60
CA ALA A 18 -1.60 3.12 -1.17
C ALA A 18 -3.10 2.81 -1.09
N ILE A 19 -3.64 2.00 -2.02
CA ILE A 19 -5.02 1.51 -1.96
C ILE A 19 -5.23 0.59 -0.74
N GLY A 20 -4.28 -0.27 -0.41
CA GLY A 20 -4.33 -1.07 0.83
C GLY A 20 -4.40 -0.18 2.06
N VAL A 21 -3.50 0.78 2.19
CA VAL A 21 -3.47 1.77 3.28
C VAL A 21 -4.77 2.60 3.33
N TYR A 22 -5.32 2.99 2.18
CA TYR A 22 -6.60 3.69 2.09
C TYR A 22 -7.76 2.93 2.75
N LEU A 23 -7.80 1.60 2.60
CA LEU A 23 -8.83 0.76 3.21
C LEU A 23 -8.80 0.81 4.74
N THR A 24 -7.64 0.72 5.35
CA THR A 24 -7.53 0.75 6.83
C THR A 24 -7.63 2.16 7.37
N PHE A 25 -6.84 3.10 6.86
CA PHE A 25 -6.75 4.45 7.43
C PHE A 25 -7.93 5.34 7.07
N ARG A 26 -8.54 5.18 5.89
CA ARG A 26 -9.58 6.11 5.43
C ARG A 26 -10.98 5.52 5.46
N ILE A 27 -11.14 4.23 5.11
CA ILE A 27 -12.45 3.58 5.10
C ILE A 27 -12.80 3.07 6.49
N LEU A 28 -11.86 2.43 7.21
CA LEU A 28 -12.12 1.87 8.55
C LEU A 28 -11.74 2.79 9.70
N ASP A 29 -11.02 3.87 9.43
CA ASP A 29 -10.44 4.79 10.43
C ASP A 29 -9.56 4.05 11.46
N ILE A 30 -8.73 3.13 10.98
CA ILE A 30 -7.85 2.29 11.80
C ILE A 30 -6.39 2.54 11.41
N ALA A 31 -5.56 2.95 12.38
CA ALA A 31 -4.12 3.09 12.21
C ALA A 31 -3.45 1.70 12.24
N ASP A 32 -3.23 1.08 11.08
CA ASP A 32 -2.65 -0.25 10.95
C ASP A 32 -1.15 -0.20 10.61
N MET A 33 -0.31 -0.42 11.61
CA MET A 33 1.15 -0.50 11.44
C MET A 33 1.62 -1.88 10.92
N THR A 34 0.73 -2.87 10.81
CA THR A 34 1.05 -4.19 10.24
C THR A 34 1.55 -4.08 8.80
N ALA A 35 1.13 -3.04 8.08
CA ALA A 35 1.52 -2.74 6.71
C ALA A 35 3.05 -2.79 6.49
N GLU A 36 3.84 -2.24 7.43
CA GLU A 36 5.32 -2.26 7.35
C GLU A 36 5.91 -3.68 7.48
N GLY A 37 5.19 -4.61 8.11
CA GLY A 37 5.57 -6.02 8.17
C GLY A 37 5.03 -6.86 7.03
N ALA A 38 3.84 -6.51 6.53
CA ALA A 38 3.17 -7.23 5.45
C ALA A 38 3.84 -7.00 4.09
N PHE A 39 4.40 -5.82 3.85
CA PHE A 39 5.15 -5.52 2.63
C PHE A 39 6.36 -6.45 2.46
N PRO A 40 7.31 -6.52 3.40
CA PRO A 40 8.43 -7.46 3.29
C PRO A 40 8.00 -8.93 3.40
N LEU A 41 6.84 -9.24 4.02
CA LEU A 41 6.29 -10.60 4.00
C LEU A 41 5.97 -11.03 2.57
N GLY A 42 5.29 -10.18 1.80
CA GLY A 42 5.01 -10.44 0.39
C GLY A 42 6.27 -10.63 -0.43
N ALA A 43 7.28 -9.78 -0.21
CA ALA A 43 8.60 -9.87 -0.84
C ALA A 43 9.32 -11.18 -0.48
N ALA A 44 9.32 -11.57 0.81
CA ALA A 44 9.95 -12.79 1.30
C ALA A 44 9.31 -14.05 0.71
N VAL A 45 7.97 -14.11 0.72
CA VAL A 45 7.22 -15.25 0.18
C VAL A 45 7.49 -15.41 -1.31
N VAL A 46 7.39 -14.33 -2.10
CA VAL A 46 7.61 -14.44 -3.55
C VAL A 46 9.05 -14.80 -3.87
N ALA A 47 10.05 -14.24 -3.17
CA ALA A 47 11.45 -14.53 -3.41
C ALA A 47 11.78 -16.00 -3.09
N SER A 48 11.33 -16.51 -1.95
CA SER A 48 11.52 -17.91 -1.56
C SER A 48 10.86 -18.87 -2.56
N GLN A 49 9.60 -18.60 -2.97
CA GLN A 49 8.88 -19.48 -3.90
C GLN A 49 9.49 -19.49 -5.31
N ILE A 50 10.02 -18.35 -5.77
CA ILE A 50 10.69 -18.27 -7.08
C ILE A 50 12.05 -18.98 -7.01
N GLN A 51 12.80 -18.88 -5.93
CA GLN A 51 14.04 -19.65 -5.74
C GLN A 51 13.78 -21.16 -5.74
N ASP A 52 12.64 -21.59 -5.18
CA ASP A 52 12.22 -23.02 -5.22
C ASP A 52 11.75 -23.45 -6.62
N GLY A 53 11.86 -22.60 -7.64
CA GLY A 53 11.50 -22.90 -9.03
C GLY A 53 10.00 -22.89 -9.31
N ARG A 54 9.17 -22.34 -8.43
CA ARG A 54 7.72 -22.25 -8.64
C ARG A 54 7.36 -21.13 -9.64
N ASN A 55 6.17 -21.27 -10.21
CA ASN A 55 5.64 -20.28 -11.15
C ASN A 55 5.49 -18.90 -10.46
N PRO A 56 6.04 -17.80 -11.03
CA PRO A 56 5.97 -16.46 -10.44
C PRO A 56 4.55 -15.95 -10.17
N TRP A 57 3.59 -16.28 -11.01
CA TRP A 57 2.18 -15.92 -10.82
C TRP A 57 1.59 -16.57 -9.58
N LEU A 58 1.88 -17.86 -9.39
CA LEU A 58 1.45 -18.59 -8.20
C LEU A 58 2.15 -18.07 -6.95
N ALA A 59 3.44 -17.77 -7.04
CA ALA A 59 4.20 -17.17 -5.94
C ALA A 59 3.61 -15.82 -5.52
N THR A 60 3.20 -14.98 -6.47
CA THR A 60 2.56 -13.69 -6.19
C THR A 60 1.19 -13.85 -5.55
N LEU A 61 0.39 -14.83 -5.97
CA LEU A 61 -0.88 -15.15 -5.34
C LEU A 61 -0.68 -15.64 -3.89
N LEU A 62 0.32 -16.50 -3.65
CA LEU A 62 0.66 -16.96 -2.30
C LEU A 62 1.11 -15.82 -1.40
N ALA A 63 1.86 -14.84 -1.94
CA ALA A 63 2.25 -13.63 -1.21
C ALA A 63 1.04 -12.79 -0.79
N PHE A 64 0.06 -12.61 -1.69
CA PHE A 64 -1.20 -11.94 -1.37
C PHE A 64 -1.95 -12.66 -0.23
N LEU A 65 -2.08 -13.99 -0.31
CA LEU A 65 -2.74 -14.78 0.72
C LEU A 65 -2.00 -14.74 2.06
N ALA A 66 -0.66 -14.75 2.04
CA ALA A 66 0.15 -14.60 3.25
C ALA A 66 -0.10 -13.24 3.92
N GLY A 67 -0.19 -12.16 3.13
CA GLY A 67 -0.58 -10.84 3.61
C GLY A 67 -1.99 -10.82 4.22
N MET A 68 -2.95 -11.51 3.60
CA MET A 68 -4.30 -11.65 4.16
C MET A 68 -4.28 -12.37 5.52
N ILE A 69 -3.47 -13.40 5.68
CA ILE A 69 -3.31 -14.13 6.95
C ILE A 69 -2.68 -13.21 8.01
N ALA A 70 -1.65 -12.44 7.65
CA ALA A 70 -1.04 -11.45 8.56
C ALA A 70 -2.07 -10.41 9.01
N GLY A 71 -2.88 -9.88 8.08
CA GLY A 71 -3.99 -8.98 8.39
C GLY A 71 -5.06 -9.63 9.26
N LEU A 72 -5.38 -10.90 9.05
CA LEU A 72 -6.32 -11.63 9.92
C LEU A 72 -5.79 -11.73 11.35
N VAL A 73 -4.50 -12.04 11.53
CA VAL A 73 -3.88 -12.07 12.87
C VAL A 73 -4.00 -10.73 13.56
N SER A 74 -3.65 -9.63 12.89
CA SER A 74 -3.83 -8.27 13.41
C SER A 74 -5.30 -7.98 13.72
N GLY A 75 -6.20 -8.34 12.82
CA GLY A 75 -7.63 -8.19 13.02
C GLY A 75 -8.13 -8.92 14.26
N ILE A 76 -7.69 -10.14 14.53
CA ILE A 76 -8.04 -10.92 15.73
C ILE A 76 -7.49 -10.25 17.00
N LEU A 77 -6.22 -9.84 17.00
CA LEU A 77 -5.61 -9.15 18.14
C LEU A 77 -6.37 -7.86 18.48
N HIS A 78 -6.75 -7.09 17.45
CA HIS A 78 -7.48 -5.84 17.65
C HIS A 78 -8.92 -6.07 18.12
N THR A 79 -9.67 -6.97 17.45
CA THR A 79 -11.12 -7.12 17.68
C THR A 79 -11.44 -8.05 18.82
N LYS A 80 -10.83 -9.24 18.86
CA LYS A 80 -11.14 -10.27 19.88
C LYS A 80 -10.38 -10.05 21.18
N MET A 81 -9.09 -9.67 21.08
CA MET A 81 -8.27 -9.40 22.27
C MET A 81 -8.37 -7.96 22.73
N LYS A 82 -9.12 -7.09 21.99
CA LYS A 82 -9.34 -5.67 22.35
C LYS A 82 -8.06 -4.85 22.52
N ILE A 83 -6.97 -5.26 21.85
CA ILE A 83 -5.72 -4.51 21.87
C ILE A 83 -5.90 -3.25 20.98
N PRO A 84 -5.44 -2.07 21.42
CA PRO A 84 -5.48 -0.87 20.57
C PRO A 84 -4.82 -1.10 19.22
N ALA A 85 -5.42 -0.57 18.14
CA ALA A 85 -5.02 -0.83 16.76
C ALA A 85 -3.52 -0.58 16.50
N LEU A 86 -2.99 0.55 16.99
CA LEU A 86 -1.57 0.90 16.85
C LEU A 86 -0.66 -0.16 17.50
N LEU A 87 -0.98 -0.58 18.73
CA LEU A 87 -0.20 -1.60 19.44
C LEU A 87 -0.29 -2.96 18.76
N THR A 88 -1.47 -3.33 18.27
CA THR A 88 -1.66 -4.54 17.47
C THR A 88 -0.74 -4.56 16.26
N GLY A 89 -0.68 -3.47 15.51
CA GLY A 89 0.18 -3.33 14.34
C GLY A 89 1.66 -3.48 14.70
N ILE A 90 2.12 -2.87 15.80
CA ILE A 90 3.52 -2.98 16.27
C ILE A 90 3.85 -4.42 16.67
N VAL A 91 2.96 -5.10 17.39
CA VAL A 91 3.16 -6.51 17.80
C VAL A 91 3.25 -7.41 16.56
N THR A 92 2.33 -7.25 15.62
CA THR A 92 2.33 -8.06 14.40
C THR A 92 3.53 -7.77 13.52
N LEU A 93 3.91 -6.51 13.34
CA LEU A 93 5.12 -6.10 12.62
C LEU A 93 6.38 -6.79 13.21
N THR A 94 6.52 -6.76 14.53
CA THR A 94 7.67 -7.39 15.23
C THR A 94 7.66 -8.91 15.03
N GLY A 95 6.51 -9.54 15.09
CA GLY A 95 6.36 -10.99 14.81
C GLY A 95 6.68 -11.33 13.36
N LEU A 96 6.17 -10.52 12.41
CA LEU A 96 6.41 -10.70 10.98
C LEU A 96 7.88 -10.55 10.61
N TYR A 97 8.64 -9.70 11.29
CA TYR A 97 10.09 -9.58 11.08
C TYR A 97 10.80 -10.95 11.20
N SER A 98 10.50 -11.69 12.26
CA SER A 98 11.09 -13.02 12.49
C SER A 98 10.57 -14.07 11.50
N ILE A 99 9.29 -14.00 11.13
CA ILE A 99 8.67 -14.88 10.14
C ILE A 99 9.29 -14.64 8.76
N ASN A 100 9.48 -13.38 8.36
CA ASN A 100 10.08 -13.01 7.08
C ASN A 100 11.51 -13.55 6.95
N ILE A 101 12.35 -13.38 7.99
CA ILE A 101 13.70 -13.96 8.01
C ILE A 101 13.63 -15.48 7.88
N LYS A 102 12.71 -16.15 8.58
CA LYS A 102 12.56 -17.61 8.51
C LYS A 102 12.15 -18.08 7.12
N ILE A 103 11.24 -17.38 6.45
CA ILE A 103 10.80 -17.66 5.07
C ILE A 103 11.97 -17.49 4.10
N MET A 104 12.84 -16.49 4.33
CA MET A 104 14.04 -16.24 3.53
C MET A 104 15.22 -17.16 3.87
N GLY A 105 15.01 -18.24 4.62
CA GLY A 105 16.06 -19.21 4.95
C GLY A 105 17.06 -18.72 5.99
N GLY A 106 16.70 -17.75 6.83
CA GLY A 106 17.54 -17.21 7.91
C GLY A 106 18.44 -16.03 7.51
N VAL A 107 18.31 -15.53 6.29
CA VAL A 107 19.06 -14.37 5.81
C VAL A 107 18.18 -13.12 5.76
N PRO A 108 18.70 -11.92 6.05
CA PRO A 108 17.93 -10.68 6.03
C PRO A 108 17.66 -10.16 4.61
N ASN A 109 18.42 -10.61 3.63
CA ASN A 109 18.28 -10.27 2.22
C ASN A 109 18.39 -11.54 1.38
N LEU A 110 17.40 -11.76 0.50
CA LEU A 110 17.32 -12.94 -0.37
C LEU A 110 17.25 -12.50 -1.83
N SER A 111 18.27 -12.84 -2.63
CA SER A 111 18.29 -12.55 -4.07
C SER A 111 17.43 -13.55 -4.82
N ILE A 112 16.64 -13.07 -5.78
CA ILE A 112 15.87 -13.91 -6.71
C ILE A 112 16.78 -14.45 -7.83
N GLY A 113 17.92 -13.81 -8.07
CA GLY A 113 18.90 -14.22 -9.08
C GLY A 113 18.35 -14.13 -10.51
N ASP A 114 18.77 -15.08 -11.35
CA ASP A 114 18.35 -15.16 -12.77
C ASP A 114 17.01 -15.88 -12.97
N SER A 115 16.32 -16.23 -11.90
CA SER A 115 15.02 -16.92 -11.98
C SER A 115 13.99 -16.11 -12.78
N SER A 116 13.00 -16.80 -13.34
CA SER A 116 11.91 -16.16 -14.08
C SER A 116 11.03 -15.38 -13.13
N THR A 117 10.77 -14.11 -13.44
CA THR A 117 9.79 -13.27 -12.75
C THR A 117 8.60 -13.01 -13.67
N ILE A 118 7.51 -12.46 -13.14
CA ILE A 118 6.37 -12.04 -13.96
C ILE A 118 6.83 -11.04 -15.03
N PHE A 119 7.70 -10.11 -14.67
CA PHE A 119 8.25 -9.10 -15.60
C PHE A 119 9.09 -9.75 -16.71
N LYS A 120 10.02 -10.64 -16.33
CA LYS A 120 10.83 -11.40 -17.32
C LYS A 120 9.96 -12.27 -18.24
N SER A 121 8.81 -12.75 -17.78
CA SER A 121 7.88 -13.54 -18.60
C SER A 121 7.24 -12.68 -19.70
N VAL A 122 6.95 -11.41 -19.43
CA VAL A 122 6.39 -10.46 -20.41
C VAL A 122 7.47 -9.90 -21.33
N MET A 123 8.71 -9.73 -20.84
CA MET A 123 9.85 -9.34 -21.69
C MET A 123 10.10 -10.33 -22.85
N LYS A 124 9.74 -11.62 -22.68
CA LYS A 124 9.81 -12.62 -23.77
C LYS A 124 8.92 -12.28 -24.97
N LEU A 125 7.96 -11.37 -24.82
CA LEU A 125 7.12 -10.86 -25.92
C LEU A 125 7.78 -9.73 -26.73
N GLY A 126 9.07 -9.43 -26.49
CA GLY A 126 9.83 -8.41 -27.21
C GLY A 126 9.76 -7.00 -26.61
N LEU A 127 9.21 -6.85 -25.39
CA LEU A 127 9.14 -5.58 -24.67
C LEU A 127 10.42 -5.31 -23.88
N SER A 128 10.77 -4.03 -23.71
CA SER A 128 11.83 -3.63 -22.80
C SER A 128 11.46 -3.92 -21.33
N ASN A 129 12.44 -3.93 -20.43
CA ASN A 129 12.18 -4.14 -19.00
C ASN A 129 11.20 -3.10 -18.46
N GLU A 130 11.41 -1.82 -18.76
CA GLU A 130 10.58 -0.71 -18.28
C GLU A 130 9.13 -0.79 -18.79
N GLU A 131 8.94 -1.14 -20.06
CA GLU A 131 7.62 -1.36 -20.67
C GLU A 131 6.90 -2.54 -20.03
N SER A 132 7.62 -3.62 -19.73
CA SER A 132 7.07 -4.80 -19.07
C SER A 132 6.59 -4.49 -17.66
N VAL A 133 7.38 -3.73 -16.88
CA VAL A 133 7.01 -3.28 -15.53
C VAL A 133 5.80 -2.36 -15.61
N PHE A 134 5.78 -1.40 -16.52
CA PHE A 134 4.65 -0.48 -16.71
C PHE A 134 3.36 -1.23 -17.04
N LEU A 135 3.40 -2.14 -17.98
CA LEU A 135 2.23 -2.89 -18.46
C LEU A 135 1.65 -3.78 -17.36
N ILE A 136 2.50 -4.47 -16.60
CA ILE A 136 2.06 -5.34 -15.51
C ILE A 136 1.50 -4.49 -14.35
N SER A 137 2.18 -3.40 -14.00
CA SER A 137 1.76 -2.53 -12.89
C SER A 137 0.41 -1.88 -13.16
N ILE A 138 0.19 -1.36 -14.37
CA ILE A 138 -1.09 -0.76 -14.75
C ILE A 138 -2.20 -1.82 -14.82
N SER A 139 -1.90 -3.01 -15.34
CA SER A 139 -2.87 -4.11 -15.40
C SER A 139 -3.28 -4.57 -14.01
N CYS A 140 -2.31 -4.72 -13.10
CA CYS A 140 -2.57 -5.08 -11.71
C CYS A 140 -3.39 -4.01 -10.99
N LEU A 141 -3.04 -2.74 -11.16
CA LEU A 141 -3.80 -1.61 -10.59
C LEU A 141 -5.25 -1.62 -11.07
N ILE A 142 -5.49 -1.78 -12.38
CA ILE A 142 -6.84 -1.82 -12.95
C ILE A 142 -7.63 -3.00 -12.36
N ILE A 143 -7.03 -4.19 -12.28
CA ILE A 143 -7.67 -5.37 -11.68
C ILE A 143 -8.03 -5.10 -10.22
N VAL A 144 -7.11 -4.58 -9.43
CA VAL A 144 -7.35 -4.23 -8.02
C VAL A 144 -8.46 -3.19 -7.89
N CYS A 145 -8.43 -2.12 -8.70
CA CYS A 145 -9.47 -1.09 -8.69
C CYS A 145 -10.85 -1.65 -9.06
N ILE A 146 -10.93 -2.52 -10.07
CA ILE A 146 -12.20 -3.15 -10.47
C ILE A 146 -12.73 -4.05 -9.34
N LEU A 147 -11.89 -4.95 -8.82
CA LEU A 147 -12.29 -5.89 -7.77
C LEU A 147 -12.74 -5.16 -6.50
N LEU A 148 -11.99 -4.13 -6.06
CA LEU A 148 -12.37 -3.34 -4.90
C LEU A 148 -13.61 -2.48 -5.15
N THR A 149 -13.77 -1.89 -6.34
CA THR A 149 -14.98 -1.13 -6.68
C THR A 149 -16.21 -2.04 -6.67
N LEU A 150 -16.10 -3.25 -7.22
CA LEU A 150 -17.18 -4.24 -7.17
C LEU A 150 -17.48 -4.64 -5.73
N LEU A 151 -16.46 -4.96 -4.93
CA LEU A 151 -16.62 -5.29 -3.51
C LEU A 151 -17.29 -4.14 -2.75
N MET A 152 -16.87 -2.90 -2.95
CA MET A 152 -17.44 -1.72 -2.29
C MET A 152 -18.87 -1.39 -2.70
N LYS A 153 -19.33 -1.89 -3.85
CA LYS A 153 -20.72 -1.79 -4.30
C LYS A 153 -21.62 -2.90 -3.75
N THR A 154 -21.05 -3.96 -3.17
CA THR A 154 -21.82 -5.02 -2.50
C THR A 154 -22.31 -4.58 -1.12
N GLN A 155 -23.20 -5.38 -0.52
CA GLN A 155 -23.66 -5.20 0.85
C GLN A 155 -22.48 -5.22 1.83
N LEU A 156 -21.48 -6.11 1.62
CA LEU A 156 -20.26 -6.17 2.46
C LEU A 156 -19.47 -4.86 2.43
N GLY A 157 -19.28 -4.28 1.24
CA GLY A 157 -18.57 -3.01 1.10
C GLY A 157 -19.33 -1.83 1.71
N LEU A 158 -20.67 -1.85 1.65
CA LEU A 158 -21.50 -0.83 2.30
C LEU A 158 -21.37 -0.92 3.82
N VAL A 159 -21.43 -2.13 4.36
CA VAL A 159 -21.28 -2.40 5.79
C VAL A 159 -19.86 -2.08 6.27
N LEU A 160 -18.84 -2.37 5.47
CA LEU A 160 -17.45 -2.01 5.80
C LEU A 160 -17.29 -0.49 5.98
N ARG A 161 -17.87 0.30 5.07
CA ARG A 161 -17.83 1.77 5.15
C ARG A 161 -18.62 2.31 6.33
N SER A 162 -19.84 1.80 6.55
CA SER A 162 -20.63 2.22 7.72
C SER A 162 -19.95 1.91 9.04
N THR A 163 -19.17 0.81 9.09
CA THR A 163 -18.36 0.44 10.27
C THR A 163 -17.27 1.48 10.55
N GLY A 164 -16.61 2.02 9.54
CA GLY A 164 -15.63 3.09 9.71
C GLY A 164 -16.27 4.44 10.05
N ASP A 165 -17.39 4.76 9.40
CA ASP A 165 -18.07 6.05 9.61
C ASP A 165 -18.70 6.17 11.00
N ASN A 166 -19.39 5.12 11.50
CA ASN A 166 -20.07 5.15 12.80
C ASN A 166 -20.30 3.74 13.35
N ILE A 167 -19.42 3.33 14.27
CA ILE A 167 -19.46 2.01 14.91
C ILE A 167 -20.79 1.79 15.66
N PRO A 168 -21.25 2.68 16.57
CA PRO A 168 -22.51 2.49 17.30
C PRO A 168 -23.72 2.34 16.39
N MET A 169 -23.78 3.12 15.30
CA MET A 169 -24.87 3.03 14.33
C MET A 169 -24.85 1.68 13.60
N SER A 170 -23.67 1.18 13.22
CA SER A 170 -23.52 -0.11 12.55
C SER A 170 -23.94 -1.27 13.45
N GLU A 171 -23.55 -1.25 14.73
CA GLU A 171 -23.96 -2.24 15.74
C GLU A 171 -25.47 -2.22 15.97
N ALA A 172 -26.08 -1.04 16.06
CA ALA A 172 -27.54 -0.89 16.20
C ALA A 172 -28.31 -1.46 15.02
N ASN A 173 -27.71 -1.50 13.82
CA ASN A 173 -28.27 -2.14 12.62
C ASN A 173 -27.92 -3.65 12.52
N GLY A 174 -27.40 -4.26 13.58
CA GLY A 174 -27.10 -5.69 13.64
C GLY A 174 -25.80 -6.12 12.92
N VAL A 175 -24.94 -5.16 12.57
CA VAL A 175 -23.66 -5.45 11.93
C VAL A 175 -22.65 -6.00 12.94
N ASN A 176 -22.00 -7.10 12.60
CA ASN A 176 -20.84 -7.58 13.35
C ASN A 176 -19.59 -6.78 12.96
N VAL A 177 -19.37 -5.68 13.70
CA VAL A 177 -18.25 -4.75 13.47
C VAL A 177 -16.89 -5.42 13.56
N ASP A 178 -16.71 -6.37 14.49
CA ASP A 178 -15.46 -7.12 14.64
C ASP A 178 -15.09 -7.86 13.34
N ASN A 179 -16.06 -8.55 12.72
CA ASN A 179 -15.82 -9.30 11.48
C ASN A 179 -15.51 -8.35 10.31
N MET A 180 -16.15 -7.19 10.27
CA MET A 180 -15.87 -6.18 9.23
C MET A 180 -14.47 -5.59 9.36
N LYS A 181 -14.05 -5.28 10.59
CA LYS A 181 -12.67 -4.84 10.84
C LYS A 181 -11.66 -5.91 10.43
N MET A 182 -11.86 -7.18 10.82
CA MET A 182 -10.99 -8.29 10.41
C MET A 182 -10.89 -8.40 8.89
N LEU A 183 -12.03 -8.32 8.17
CA LEU A 183 -12.06 -8.37 6.71
C LEU A 183 -11.26 -7.21 6.09
N GLY A 184 -11.39 -6.00 6.63
CA GLY A 184 -10.62 -4.85 6.17
C GLY A 184 -9.12 -5.00 6.39
N TYR A 185 -8.70 -5.49 7.56
CA TYR A 185 -7.30 -5.83 7.82
C TYR A 185 -6.75 -6.87 6.83
N MET A 186 -7.54 -7.93 6.54
CA MET A 186 -7.15 -8.97 5.60
C MET A 186 -6.92 -8.42 4.18
N ILE A 187 -7.89 -7.67 3.65
CA ILE A 187 -7.81 -7.14 2.28
C ILE A 187 -6.67 -6.13 2.17
N SER A 188 -6.56 -5.21 3.13
CA SER A 188 -5.51 -4.20 3.17
C SER A 188 -4.12 -4.83 3.15
N ASN A 189 -3.83 -5.69 4.13
CA ASN A 189 -2.50 -6.31 4.25
C ASN A 189 -2.22 -7.29 3.10
N GLY A 190 -3.24 -7.91 2.51
CA GLY A 190 -3.11 -8.68 1.28
C GLY A 190 -2.62 -7.84 0.12
N LEU A 191 -3.21 -6.66 -0.12
CA LEU A 191 -2.79 -5.72 -1.17
C LEU A 191 -1.38 -5.16 -0.92
N ILE A 192 -1.04 -4.89 0.34
CA ILE A 192 0.29 -4.41 0.72
C ILE A 192 1.34 -5.49 0.46
N ALA A 193 1.06 -6.74 0.82
CA ALA A 193 1.94 -7.88 0.52
C ALA A 193 2.05 -8.15 -0.99
N LEU A 194 0.95 -7.99 -1.75
CA LEU A 194 0.97 -8.06 -3.22
C LEU A 194 1.93 -7.02 -3.80
N CYS A 195 1.88 -5.79 -3.31
CA CYS A 195 2.79 -4.73 -3.71
C CYS A 195 4.25 -5.12 -3.40
N GLY A 196 4.55 -5.59 -2.19
CA GLY A 196 5.88 -6.05 -1.80
C GLY A 196 6.40 -7.20 -2.67
N ALA A 197 5.52 -8.14 -3.03
CA ALA A 197 5.84 -9.24 -3.94
C ALA A 197 6.18 -8.75 -5.36
N MET A 198 5.50 -7.73 -5.86
CA MET A 198 5.81 -7.13 -7.16
C MET A 198 7.12 -6.36 -7.12
N PHE A 199 7.38 -5.61 -6.04
CA PHE A 199 8.66 -4.92 -5.85
C PHE A 199 9.83 -5.89 -5.81
N ALA A 200 9.76 -6.97 -5.03
CA ALA A 200 10.82 -7.97 -4.96
C ALA A 200 11.13 -8.61 -6.33
N GLN A 201 10.12 -8.82 -7.16
CA GLN A 201 10.32 -9.33 -8.52
C GLN A 201 10.91 -8.30 -9.48
N ASN A 202 10.61 -7.01 -9.28
CA ASN A 202 11.18 -5.92 -10.07
C ASN A 202 12.65 -5.67 -9.71
N ASP A 203 12.93 -5.61 -8.41
CA ASP A 203 14.26 -5.28 -7.88
C ASP A 203 15.22 -6.49 -7.91
N GLY A 204 14.66 -7.71 -8.03
CA GLY A 204 15.42 -8.95 -8.08
C GLY A 204 15.90 -9.48 -6.73
N PHE A 205 15.42 -8.89 -5.63
CA PHE A 205 15.74 -9.33 -4.26
C PHE A 205 14.62 -8.97 -3.28
N SER A 206 14.61 -9.62 -2.14
CA SER A 206 13.78 -9.31 -0.98
C SER A 206 14.65 -8.88 0.19
N ASP A 207 14.28 -7.80 0.86
CA ASP A 207 14.95 -7.31 2.08
C ASP A 207 13.91 -7.17 3.19
N VAL A 208 14.24 -7.66 4.40
CA VAL A 208 13.34 -7.64 5.54
C VAL A 208 13.07 -6.22 6.06
N THR A 209 13.96 -5.28 5.76
CA THR A 209 13.84 -3.87 6.18
C THR A 209 13.11 -2.99 5.15
N SER A 210 12.75 -3.54 3.99
CA SER A 210 12.12 -2.81 2.88
C SER A 210 10.75 -2.22 3.23
N GLY A 211 10.09 -2.75 4.28
CA GLY A 211 8.81 -2.25 4.77
C GLY A 211 8.88 -0.98 5.61
N THR A 212 10.08 -0.60 6.09
CA THR A 212 10.21 0.54 6.99
C THR A 212 9.84 1.86 6.30
N GLY A 213 8.84 2.56 6.83
CA GLY A 213 8.37 3.84 6.28
C GLY A 213 7.42 3.71 5.10
N THR A 214 7.02 2.50 4.70
CA THR A 214 6.09 2.30 3.58
C THR A 214 4.70 2.90 3.86
N ILE A 215 4.26 2.89 5.12
CA ILE A 215 3.00 3.57 5.53
C ILE A 215 3.05 5.05 5.17
N VAL A 216 4.20 5.72 5.38
CA VAL A 216 4.39 7.13 5.06
C VAL A 216 4.14 7.38 3.56
N VAL A 217 4.68 6.50 2.71
CA VAL A 217 4.46 6.55 1.25
C VAL A 217 2.98 6.37 0.91
N GLY A 218 2.35 5.35 1.46
CA GLY A 218 0.93 5.06 1.22
C GLY A 218 0.02 6.20 1.64
N LEU A 219 0.18 6.72 2.86
CA LEU A 219 -0.61 7.85 3.37
C LEU A 219 -0.38 9.13 2.55
N SER A 220 0.87 9.43 2.19
CA SER A 220 1.18 10.59 1.36
C SER A 220 0.48 10.52 0.01
N ALA A 221 0.49 9.36 -0.64
CA ALA A 221 -0.20 9.14 -1.91
C ALA A 221 -1.72 9.35 -1.78
N VAL A 222 -2.33 8.82 -0.72
CA VAL A 222 -3.77 8.98 -0.45
C VAL A 222 -4.12 10.46 -0.24
N ILE A 223 -3.37 11.19 0.59
CA ILE A 223 -3.66 12.58 0.91
C ILE A 223 -3.42 13.49 -0.30
N ILE A 224 -2.35 13.25 -1.08
CA ILE A 224 -2.12 13.97 -2.34
C ILE A 224 -3.31 13.78 -3.28
N ALA A 225 -3.82 12.55 -3.41
CA ALA A 225 -4.99 12.27 -4.23
C ALA A 225 -6.23 13.03 -3.74
N GLU A 226 -6.46 13.09 -2.43
CA GLU A 226 -7.58 13.81 -1.82
C GLU A 226 -7.49 15.33 -2.00
N VAL A 227 -6.28 15.88 -1.94
CA VAL A 227 -6.03 17.32 -2.14
C VAL A 227 -6.20 17.71 -3.60
N LEU A 228 -5.76 16.86 -4.53
CA LEU A 228 -5.85 17.14 -5.97
C LEU A 228 -7.28 17.01 -6.50
N ILE A 229 -8.03 16.00 -6.05
CA ILE A 229 -9.34 15.69 -6.62
C ILE A 229 -10.33 15.46 -5.47
N HIS A 230 -11.24 16.42 -5.30
CA HIS A 230 -12.33 16.39 -4.32
C HIS A 230 -13.56 15.68 -4.91
N GLU A 231 -14.42 15.15 -4.05
CA GLU A 231 -15.77 14.62 -4.38
C GLU A 231 -15.82 13.59 -5.53
N LEU A 232 -15.17 12.43 -5.32
CA LEU A 232 -15.19 11.33 -6.26
C LEU A 232 -16.03 10.16 -5.76
N THR A 233 -16.67 9.45 -6.69
CA THR A 233 -17.21 8.12 -6.40
C THR A 233 -16.08 7.15 -6.06
N ILE A 234 -16.39 6.05 -5.35
CA ILE A 234 -15.35 5.13 -4.83
C ILE A 234 -14.42 4.62 -5.92
N GLY A 235 -14.94 4.22 -7.09
CA GLY A 235 -14.10 3.74 -8.19
C GLY A 235 -13.12 4.80 -8.69
N TRP A 236 -13.59 6.03 -8.90
CA TRP A 236 -12.74 7.15 -9.29
C TRP A 236 -11.77 7.55 -8.18
N ARG A 237 -12.15 7.39 -6.91
CA ARG A 237 -11.27 7.63 -5.76
C ARG A 237 -10.09 6.66 -5.76
N LEU A 238 -10.32 5.37 -6.01
CA LEU A 238 -9.24 4.38 -6.10
C LEU A 238 -8.26 4.69 -7.24
N LEU A 239 -8.78 5.12 -8.40
CA LEU A 239 -7.91 5.56 -9.51
C LEU A 239 -7.14 6.85 -9.18
N SER A 240 -7.77 7.80 -8.47
CA SER A 240 -7.09 9.04 -8.06
C SER A 240 -5.94 8.76 -7.10
N ILE A 241 -6.03 7.73 -6.25
CA ILE A 241 -4.91 7.30 -5.39
C ILE A 241 -3.72 6.85 -6.23
N GLY A 242 -3.96 6.18 -7.36
CA GLY A 242 -2.92 5.87 -8.33
C GLY A 242 -2.20 7.13 -8.84
N VAL A 243 -2.95 8.17 -9.19
CA VAL A 243 -2.37 9.47 -9.58
C VAL A 243 -1.57 10.08 -8.43
N GLY A 244 -2.11 10.04 -7.20
CA GLY A 244 -1.41 10.53 -6.00
C GLY A 244 -0.08 9.81 -5.74
N ALA A 245 -0.04 8.48 -5.93
CA ALA A 245 1.17 7.69 -5.79
C ALA A 245 2.23 8.04 -6.86
N ILE A 246 1.81 8.25 -8.11
CA ILE A 246 2.68 8.70 -9.19
C ILE A 246 3.26 10.08 -8.87
N VAL A 247 2.43 11.03 -8.47
CA VAL A 247 2.88 12.39 -8.10
C VAL A 247 3.87 12.33 -6.93
N TYR A 248 3.55 11.56 -5.89
CA TYR A 248 4.48 11.35 -4.77
C TYR A 248 5.82 10.80 -5.25
N ARG A 249 5.82 9.77 -6.09
CA ARG A 249 7.05 9.14 -6.60
C ARG A 249 7.87 10.10 -7.45
N LEU A 250 7.22 10.89 -8.31
CA LEU A 250 7.90 11.92 -9.10
C LEU A 250 8.59 12.96 -8.23
N ILE A 251 7.94 13.40 -7.13
CA ILE A 251 8.55 14.34 -6.18
C ILE A 251 9.80 13.73 -5.55
N ILE A 252 9.71 12.50 -5.07
CA ILE A 252 10.84 11.80 -4.41
C ILE A 252 12.00 11.59 -5.40
N LEU A 253 11.71 11.20 -6.63
CA LEU A 253 12.77 10.98 -7.64
C LEU A 253 13.51 12.27 -7.99
N ASN A 254 12.81 13.40 -8.07
CA ASN A 254 13.47 14.71 -8.24
C ASN A 254 14.40 15.06 -7.06
N ILE A 255 14.09 14.56 -5.85
CA ILE A 255 14.97 14.72 -4.68
C ILE A 255 16.24 13.89 -4.83
N TYR A 256 16.12 12.67 -5.37
CA TYR A 256 17.30 11.81 -5.62
C TYR A 256 18.28 12.38 -6.66
N GLU A 257 17.83 13.24 -7.57
CA GLU A 257 18.68 13.90 -8.57
C GLU A 257 19.51 15.07 -8.03
N ILE A 258 19.27 15.49 -6.78
CA ILE A 258 20.03 16.60 -6.17
C ILE A 258 21.48 16.13 -5.96
N PRO A 259 22.49 16.79 -6.56
CA PRO A 259 23.89 16.40 -6.44
C PRO A 259 24.34 16.41 -4.97
N ASN A 260 25.16 15.42 -4.57
CA ASN A 260 25.72 15.27 -3.22
C ASN A 260 24.71 15.02 -2.09
N LEU A 261 23.52 14.51 -2.40
CA LEU A 261 22.55 14.15 -1.38
C LEU A 261 22.82 12.72 -0.89
N ASP A 262 23.09 12.57 0.40
CA ASP A 262 23.24 11.25 1.02
C ASP A 262 21.91 10.48 0.96
N GLN A 263 21.95 9.20 0.57
CA GLN A 263 20.76 8.34 0.53
C GLN A 263 20.03 8.27 1.88
N ASN A 264 20.75 8.43 2.99
CA ASN A 264 20.15 8.49 4.32
C ASN A 264 19.28 9.73 4.55
N MET A 265 19.55 10.84 3.84
CA MET A 265 18.76 12.06 3.91
C MET A 265 17.39 11.92 3.23
N VAL A 266 17.20 10.96 2.34
CA VAL A 266 15.92 10.74 1.65
C VAL A 266 14.81 10.43 2.63
N ARG A 267 15.09 9.69 3.71
CA ARG A 267 14.11 9.42 4.78
C ARG A 267 13.66 10.71 5.48
N LEU A 268 14.55 11.67 5.67
CA LEU A 268 14.22 12.98 6.23
C LEU A 268 13.32 13.77 5.26
N PHE A 269 13.65 13.78 3.97
CA PHE A 269 12.80 14.44 2.96
C PHE A 269 11.41 13.80 2.86
N ASN A 270 11.31 12.47 2.94
CA ASN A 270 10.03 11.77 3.00
C ASN A 270 9.19 12.23 4.21
N ALA A 271 9.81 12.35 5.38
CA ALA A 271 9.12 12.84 6.58
C ALA A 271 8.66 14.28 6.45
N ILE A 272 9.51 15.16 5.89
CA ILE A 272 9.16 16.56 5.63
C ILE A 272 8.02 16.64 4.60
N LEU A 273 8.11 15.88 3.51
CA LEU A 273 7.07 15.83 2.49
C LEU A 273 5.73 15.39 3.10
N LEU A 274 5.73 14.32 3.90
CA LEU A 274 4.52 13.87 4.59
C LEU A 274 3.95 14.97 5.50
N ALA A 275 4.79 15.66 6.28
CA ALA A 275 4.34 16.74 7.14
C ALA A 275 3.68 17.86 6.34
N ILE A 276 4.26 18.26 5.20
CA ILE A 276 3.70 19.28 4.29
C ILE A 276 2.36 18.80 3.71
N VAL A 277 2.31 17.55 3.25
CA VAL A 277 1.10 16.97 2.66
C VAL A 277 -0.02 16.84 3.69
N LEU A 278 0.27 16.43 4.92
CA LEU A 278 -0.70 16.37 6.02
C LEU A 278 -1.21 17.77 6.42
N PHE A 279 -0.36 18.79 6.32
CA PHE A 279 -0.76 20.17 6.62
C PHE A 279 -1.62 20.81 5.51
N ALA A 280 -1.52 20.32 4.27
CA ALA A 280 -2.20 20.91 3.11
C ALA A 280 -3.74 21.02 3.28
N PRO A 281 -4.49 20.00 3.75
CA PRO A 281 -5.93 20.10 3.97
C PRO A 281 -6.30 21.15 5.03
N GLU A 282 -5.52 21.26 6.09
CA GLU A 282 -5.74 22.23 7.15
C GLU A 282 -5.43 23.66 6.67
N ALA A 283 -4.37 23.83 5.89
CA ALA A 283 -4.05 25.10 5.25
C ALA A 283 -5.18 25.57 4.30
N GLN A 284 -5.73 24.65 3.50
CA GLN A 284 -6.87 24.95 2.62
C GLN A 284 -8.12 25.40 3.41
N LYS A 285 -8.44 24.71 4.53
CA LYS A 285 -9.56 25.12 5.40
C LYS A 285 -9.35 26.53 5.95
N ARG A 286 -8.15 26.84 6.44
CA ARG A 286 -7.82 28.17 6.99
C ARG A 286 -7.90 29.28 5.93
N LEU A 287 -7.45 29.01 4.72
CA LEU A 287 -7.54 29.96 3.61
C LEU A 287 -9.00 30.20 3.19
N ARG A 288 -9.83 29.13 3.14
CA ARG A 288 -11.26 29.22 2.81
C ARG A 288 -12.03 30.03 3.84
N VAL A 289 -11.75 29.83 5.13
CA VAL A 289 -12.37 30.60 6.23
C VAL A 289 -11.93 32.06 6.20
N ARG A 290 -10.65 32.37 5.85
CA ARG A 290 -10.19 33.74 5.67
C ARG A 290 -10.86 34.44 4.49
N GLY A 291 -11.04 33.74 3.37
CA GLY A 291 -11.73 34.31 2.19
C GLY A 291 -13.19 34.67 2.50
N LEU A 292 -13.89 33.84 3.28
CA LEU A 292 -15.27 34.12 3.70
C LEU A 292 -15.36 35.31 4.68
N LYS A 293 -14.34 35.56 5.49
CA LYS A 293 -14.29 36.72 6.41
C LYS A 293 -13.93 38.02 5.70
N LEU A 294 -13.24 37.98 4.56
CA LEU A 294 -12.90 39.16 3.75
C LEU A 294 -14.02 39.54 2.78
N GLY A 295 -14.90 38.61 2.41
CA GLY A 295 -16.07 38.87 1.56
C GLY A 295 -17.29 39.49 2.26
N ASN A 296 -17.25 39.58 3.60
CA ASN A 296 -18.32 40.16 4.45
C ASN A 296 -17.94 41.52 5.06
N LYS A 297 -16.97 42.20 4.50
CA LYS A 297 -16.66 43.59 4.71
C LYS A 297 -16.85 44.35 3.37
#